data_c4fae0901bcbf9cb3452bd6172de8145
#
_entry.id   c4fae0901bcbf9cb3452bd6172de8145
#
_cell.length_a   1.000
_cell.length_b   1.000
_cell.length_c   1.000
_cell.angle_alpha   90.00
_cell.angle_beta   90.00
_cell.angle_gamma   90.00
#
_symmetry.space_group_name_H-M   'P 1'
#
loop_
_entity.id
_entity.type
_entity.pdbx_description
1 polymer ?
#
loop_
_entity_poly.entity_id
_entity_poly.type
_entity_poly.pdbx_seq_one_letter_code
_entity_poly.pdbx_strand_id
1 'polypeptide(L)'
;AGFREQLAGVRQVFSSRHFWRYAPMGFWMTGGFMAVQGLWASRWMMVLENMDRAAVAVRLTWISGAMLAGFLFMGFFATTLVHRGIKLEKVYIGSMFAALAAFALISLAPGTGGDLLWPVLGICFSLSNIAYSLVAQAFPASLSGRANTALNLLVFAGAFGLQWGIGGFVDILQASGWATEAAYRSAFMVLLGGQALALVWLLLPARRG
;
A
#
# COMPACT_ATOMS: atom_id res chain seq x y z
N ALA A 1 29.95 6.17 14.04
CA ALA A 1 30.02 5.56 12.68
C ALA A 1 30.34 6.64 11.67
N GLY A 2 31.45 6.51 10.94
CA GLY A 2 31.87 7.47 9.93
C GLY A 2 30.92 7.46 8.71
N PHE A 3 30.91 8.55 7.94
CA PHE A 3 30.05 8.70 6.74
C PHE A 3 30.20 7.50 5.75
N ARG A 4 31.41 6.96 5.59
CA ARG A 4 31.68 5.78 4.76
C ARG A 4 30.97 4.52 5.26
N GLU A 5 30.92 4.30 6.58
CA GLU A 5 30.19 3.15 7.17
C GLU A 5 28.67 3.32 7.00
N GLN A 6 28.18 4.55 7.05
CA GLN A 6 26.77 4.81 6.80
C GLN A 6 26.39 4.50 5.36
N LEU A 7 27.17 4.93 4.37
CA LEU A 7 26.97 4.63 2.95
C LEU A 7 27.11 3.13 2.66
N ALA A 8 28.07 2.46 3.26
CA ALA A 8 28.24 1.00 3.10
C ALA A 8 27.00 0.23 3.58
N GLY A 9 26.41 0.62 4.73
CA GLY A 9 25.20 0.00 5.23
C GLY A 9 23.98 0.26 4.34
N VAL A 10 23.81 1.46 3.78
CA VAL A 10 22.76 1.77 2.82
C VAL A 10 22.92 0.90 1.56
N ARG A 11 24.14 0.86 1.01
CA ARG A 11 24.45 0.02 -0.15
C ARG A 11 24.13 -1.46 0.10
N GLN A 12 24.45 -1.97 1.29
CA GLN A 12 24.15 -3.36 1.67
C GLN A 12 22.66 -3.65 1.66
N VAL A 13 21.82 -2.72 2.17
CA VAL A 13 20.36 -2.86 2.14
C VAL A 13 19.84 -2.90 0.71
N PHE A 14 20.20 -1.91 -0.12
CA PHE A 14 19.73 -1.82 -1.50
C PHE A 14 20.31 -2.91 -2.42
N SER A 15 21.39 -3.58 -2.04
CA SER A 15 21.91 -4.76 -2.76
C SER A 15 21.23 -6.07 -2.33
N SER A 16 20.38 -6.05 -1.29
CA SER A 16 19.74 -7.25 -0.76
C SER A 16 18.55 -7.68 -1.60
N ARG A 17 18.55 -8.92 -2.07
CA ARG A 17 17.39 -9.53 -2.75
C ARG A 17 16.17 -9.61 -1.83
N HIS A 18 16.38 -9.84 -0.52
CA HIS A 18 15.30 -9.89 0.45
C HIS A 18 14.61 -8.53 0.58
N PHE A 19 15.36 -7.44 0.60
CA PHE A 19 14.80 -6.09 0.59
C PHE A 19 13.92 -5.86 -0.64
N TRP A 20 14.43 -6.15 -1.84
CA TRP A 20 13.70 -5.97 -3.09
C TRP A 20 12.51 -6.91 -3.27
N ARG A 21 12.40 -7.98 -2.47
CA ARG A 21 11.19 -8.81 -2.44
C ARG A 21 9.98 -8.03 -1.91
N TYR A 22 10.18 -7.15 -0.91
CA TYR A 22 9.12 -6.37 -0.26
C TYR A 22 9.03 -4.92 -0.75
N ALA A 23 10.10 -4.37 -1.26
CA ALA A 23 10.20 -2.98 -1.66
C ALA A 23 9.14 -2.54 -2.70
N PRO A 24 8.84 -3.31 -3.77
CA PRO A 24 7.76 -2.96 -4.70
C PRO A 24 6.38 -2.91 -4.03
N MET A 25 6.13 -3.78 -3.05
CA MET A 25 4.89 -3.76 -2.27
C MET A 25 4.78 -2.49 -1.42
N GLY A 26 5.90 -2.06 -0.81
CA GLY A 26 5.96 -0.78 -0.09
C GLY A 26 5.58 0.39 -1.00
N PHE A 27 6.14 0.45 -2.21
CA PHE A 27 5.85 1.49 -3.18
C PHE A 27 4.40 1.45 -3.69
N TRP A 28 3.96 0.32 -4.25
CA TRP A 28 2.67 0.22 -4.96
C TRP A 28 1.48 0.03 -4.03
N MET A 29 1.58 -0.82 -2.99
CA MET A 29 0.46 -1.10 -2.09
C MET A 29 0.37 -0.06 -0.98
N THR A 30 1.43 0.09 -0.17
CA THR A 30 1.41 1.01 0.98
C THR A 30 1.42 2.46 0.51
N GLY A 31 2.35 2.83 -0.38
CA GLY A 31 2.42 4.16 -0.97
C GLY A 31 1.21 4.49 -1.83
N GLY A 32 0.73 3.53 -2.63
CA GLY A 32 -0.50 3.67 -3.42
C GLY A 32 -1.75 3.90 -2.56
N PHE A 33 -1.89 3.19 -1.45
CA PHE A 33 -2.99 3.45 -0.51
C PHE A 33 -2.89 4.86 0.08
N MET A 34 -1.70 5.30 0.48
CA MET A 34 -1.49 6.66 1.00
C MET A 34 -1.87 7.73 -0.04
N ALA A 35 -1.49 7.53 -1.31
CA ALA A 35 -1.88 8.42 -2.40
C ALA A 35 -3.40 8.46 -2.58
N VAL A 36 -4.06 7.30 -2.59
CA VAL A 36 -5.50 7.19 -2.77
C VAL A 36 -6.24 7.80 -1.56
N GLN A 37 -5.94 7.34 -0.35
CA GLN A 37 -6.64 7.79 0.86
C GLN A 37 -6.40 9.28 1.14
N GLY A 38 -5.20 9.79 0.86
CA GLY A 38 -4.83 11.19 1.13
C GLY A 38 -5.53 12.21 0.20
N LEU A 39 -5.83 11.83 -1.05
CA LEU A 39 -6.39 12.76 -2.02
C LEU A 39 -7.47 12.13 -2.92
N TRP A 40 -7.19 10.97 -3.52
CA TRP A 40 -7.98 10.45 -4.64
C TRP A 40 -9.25 9.73 -4.21
N ALA A 41 -9.32 9.18 -2.98
CA ALA A 41 -10.52 8.53 -2.47
C ALA A 41 -11.71 9.49 -2.40
N SER A 42 -11.51 10.72 -1.91
CA SER A 42 -12.57 11.72 -1.85
C SER A 42 -13.06 12.11 -3.24
N ARG A 43 -12.13 12.29 -4.19
CA ARG A 43 -12.47 12.59 -5.60
C ARG A 43 -13.22 11.45 -6.25
N TRP A 44 -12.75 10.21 -6.05
CA TRP A 44 -13.42 9.01 -6.54
C TRP A 44 -14.86 8.93 -6.06
N MET A 45 -15.08 9.05 -4.75
CA MET A 45 -16.41 8.96 -4.15
C MET A 45 -17.35 10.05 -4.69
N MET A 46 -16.85 11.29 -4.86
CA MET A 46 -17.67 12.37 -5.41
C MET A 46 -17.99 12.17 -6.89
N VAL A 47 -17.02 11.73 -7.70
CA VAL A 47 -17.16 11.67 -9.17
C VAL A 47 -17.84 10.38 -9.64
N LEU A 48 -17.44 9.21 -9.10
CA LEU A 48 -17.92 7.92 -9.58
C LEU A 48 -19.02 7.32 -8.70
N GLU A 49 -19.09 7.69 -7.42
CA GLU A 49 -20.11 7.18 -6.50
C GLU A 49 -21.21 8.24 -6.25
N ASN A 50 -21.10 9.43 -6.85
CA ASN A 50 -22.06 10.55 -6.73
C ASN A 50 -22.35 10.95 -5.27
N MET A 51 -21.35 10.84 -4.39
CA MET A 51 -21.49 11.17 -2.98
C MET A 51 -21.33 12.67 -2.75
N ASP A 52 -22.12 13.23 -1.84
CA ASP A 52 -21.90 14.58 -1.35
C ASP A 52 -20.70 14.66 -0.38
N ARG A 53 -20.26 15.87 -0.08
CA ARG A 53 -19.08 16.10 0.76
C ARG A 53 -19.24 15.56 2.18
N ALA A 54 -20.45 15.61 2.74
CA ALA A 54 -20.71 15.14 4.10
C ALA A 54 -20.62 13.62 4.17
N ALA A 55 -21.23 12.90 3.21
CA ALA A 55 -21.15 11.46 3.09
C ALA A 55 -19.70 10.97 2.86
N VAL A 56 -18.93 11.68 2.00
CA VAL A 56 -17.50 11.39 1.80
C VAL A 56 -16.72 11.54 3.10
N ALA A 57 -16.93 12.62 3.86
CA ALA A 57 -16.24 12.83 5.13
C ALA A 57 -16.54 11.72 6.14
N VAL A 58 -17.78 11.26 6.23
CA VAL A 58 -18.18 10.13 7.08
C VAL A 58 -17.44 8.86 6.64
N ARG A 59 -17.42 8.55 5.33
CA ARG A 59 -16.73 7.34 4.83
C ARG A 59 -15.22 7.41 5.06
N LEU A 60 -14.57 8.56 4.88
CA LEU A 60 -13.15 8.74 5.22
C LEU A 60 -12.88 8.52 6.71
N THR A 61 -13.82 8.92 7.59
CA THR A 61 -13.74 8.64 9.03
C THR A 61 -13.82 7.14 9.31
N TRP A 62 -14.70 6.39 8.63
CA TRP A 62 -14.76 4.93 8.73
C TRP A 62 -13.46 4.25 8.27
N ILE A 63 -12.85 4.73 7.18
CA ILE A 63 -11.53 4.23 6.72
C ILE A 63 -10.48 4.44 7.81
N SER A 64 -10.41 5.66 8.38
CA SER A 64 -9.45 5.99 9.43
C SER A 64 -9.69 5.18 10.71
N GLY A 65 -10.94 4.98 11.11
CA GLY A 65 -11.32 4.12 12.23
C GLY A 65 -10.93 2.66 12.01
N ALA A 66 -11.13 2.15 10.80
CA ALA A 66 -10.73 0.80 10.41
C ALA A 66 -9.19 0.63 10.42
N MET A 67 -8.44 1.65 9.96
CA MET A 67 -6.98 1.67 10.08
C MET A 67 -6.54 1.60 11.54
N LEU A 68 -7.13 2.43 12.41
CA LEU A 68 -6.83 2.43 13.84
C LEU A 68 -7.13 1.07 14.46
N ALA A 69 -8.29 0.49 14.18
CA ALA A 69 -8.66 -0.84 14.65
C ALA A 69 -7.65 -1.91 14.20
N GLY A 70 -7.19 -1.87 12.96
CA GLY A 70 -6.17 -2.77 12.43
C GLY A 70 -4.80 -2.60 13.12
N PHE A 71 -4.37 -1.36 13.39
CA PHE A 71 -3.13 -1.11 14.16
C PHE A 71 -3.24 -1.62 15.59
N LEU A 72 -4.36 -1.36 16.28
CA LEU A 72 -4.59 -1.88 17.63
C LEU A 72 -4.64 -3.40 17.64
N PHE A 73 -5.34 -4.02 16.69
CA PHE A 73 -5.38 -5.48 16.56
C PHE A 73 -3.98 -6.06 16.43
N MET A 74 -3.15 -5.54 15.56
CA MET A 74 -1.78 -6.01 15.40
C MET A 74 -0.92 -5.73 16.65
N GLY A 75 -1.08 -4.58 17.29
CA GLY A 75 -0.36 -4.23 18.52
C GLY A 75 -0.64 -5.21 19.65
N PHE A 76 -1.89 -5.62 19.83
CA PHE A 76 -2.29 -6.53 20.90
C PHE A 76 -2.11 -8.02 20.55
N PHE A 77 -2.34 -8.40 19.31
CA PHE A 77 -2.47 -9.80 18.92
C PHE A 77 -1.29 -10.37 18.13
N ALA A 78 -0.35 -9.54 17.63
CA ALA A 78 0.77 -10.04 16.81
C ALA A 78 1.56 -11.15 17.53
N THR A 79 1.90 -10.95 18.79
CA THR A 79 2.63 -11.96 19.62
C THR A 79 1.82 -13.24 19.79
N THR A 80 0.52 -13.11 20.07
CA THR A 80 -0.39 -14.26 20.24
C THR A 80 -0.51 -15.06 18.93
N LEU A 81 -0.58 -14.39 17.78
CA LEU A 81 -0.62 -15.03 16.46
C LEU A 81 0.66 -15.87 16.23
N VAL A 82 1.82 -15.29 16.53
CA VAL A 82 3.12 -15.98 16.40
C VAL A 82 3.20 -17.18 17.34
N HIS A 83 2.77 -17.06 18.62
CA HIS A 83 2.73 -18.17 19.56
C HIS A 83 1.78 -19.30 19.14
N ARG A 84 0.73 -18.98 18.39
CA ARG A 84 -0.17 -19.98 17.77
C ARG A 84 0.37 -20.58 16.48
N GLY A 85 1.63 -20.29 16.11
CA GLY A 85 2.29 -20.81 14.91
C GLY A 85 1.89 -20.10 13.61
N ILE A 86 1.17 -18.98 13.67
CA ILE A 86 0.80 -18.22 12.49
C ILE A 86 1.98 -17.34 12.07
N LYS A 87 2.51 -17.60 10.87
CA LYS A 87 3.59 -16.79 10.31
C LYS A 87 3.07 -15.42 9.89
N LEU A 88 3.67 -14.35 10.41
CA LEU A 88 3.30 -12.96 10.05
C LEU A 88 3.36 -12.71 8.54
N GLU A 89 4.28 -13.38 7.83
CA GLU A 89 4.34 -13.32 6.37
C GLU A 89 3.04 -13.79 5.70
N LYS A 90 2.38 -14.83 6.22
CA LYS A 90 1.09 -15.31 5.69
C LYS A 90 -0.03 -14.29 5.95
N VAL A 91 -0.03 -13.65 7.12
CA VAL A 91 -0.98 -12.58 7.45
C VAL A 91 -0.78 -11.41 6.50
N TYR A 92 0.48 -11.01 6.29
CA TYR A 92 0.84 -9.95 5.35
C TYR A 92 0.36 -10.25 3.92
N ILE A 93 0.73 -11.41 3.37
CA ILE A 93 0.34 -11.81 2.01
C ILE A 93 -1.19 -11.88 1.89
N GLY A 94 -1.87 -12.48 2.86
CA GLY A 94 -3.34 -12.56 2.87
C GLY A 94 -4.00 -11.18 2.88
N SER A 95 -3.48 -10.23 3.67
CA SER A 95 -4.00 -8.86 3.69
C SER A 95 -3.73 -8.11 2.38
N MET A 96 -2.61 -8.38 1.70
CA MET A 96 -2.34 -7.77 0.39
C MET A 96 -3.26 -8.31 -0.70
N PHE A 97 -3.61 -9.60 -0.69
CA PHE A 97 -4.64 -10.16 -1.57
C PHE A 97 -6.02 -9.53 -1.29
N ALA A 98 -6.39 -9.40 -0.02
CA ALA A 98 -7.65 -8.75 0.36
C ALA A 98 -7.70 -7.28 -0.09
N ALA A 99 -6.60 -6.55 0.08
CA ALA A 99 -6.47 -5.17 -0.39
C ALA A 99 -6.62 -5.08 -1.91
N LEU A 100 -5.92 -5.93 -2.66
CA LEU A 100 -5.99 -5.94 -4.12
C LEU A 100 -7.42 -6.28 -4.60
N ALA A 101 -8.06 -7.26 -3.99
CA ALA A 101 -9.45 -7.63 -4.31
C ALA A 101 -10.44 -6.49 -3.99
N ALA A 102 -10.33 -5.88 -2.82
CA ALA A 102 -11.18 -4.74 -2.44
C ALA A 102 -10.98 -3.55 -3.38
N PHE A 103 -9.72 -3.21 -3.71
CA PHE A 103 -9.42 -2.13 -4.63
C PHE A 103 -9.87 -2.43 -6.07
N ALA A 104 -9.77 -3.69 -6.52
CA ALA A 104 -10.31 -4.13 -7.79
C ALA A 104 -11.83 -3.97 -7.85
N LEU A 105 -12.56 -4.39 -6.81
CA LEU A 105 -14.01 -4.23 -6.74
C LEU A 105 -14.43 -2.76 -6.73
N ILE A 106 -13.76 -1.90 -5.97
CA ILE A 106 -14.00 -0.45 -6.00
C ILE A 106 -13.79 0.11 -7.40
N SER A 107 -12.71 -0.29 -8.07
CA SER A 107 -12.32 0.25 -9.38
C SER A 107 -13.23 -0.22 -10.52
N LEU A 108 -13.69 -1.49 -10.45
CA LEU A 108 -14.51 -2.12 -11.50
C LEU A 108 -15.99 -1.82 -11.33
N ALA A 109 -16.49 -1.71 -10.09
CA ALA A 109 -17.90 -1.52 -9.76
C ALA A 109 -18.08 -0.35 -8.76
N PRO A 110 -17.87 0.92 -9.19
CA PRO A 110 -18.01 2.08 -8.34
C PRO A 110 -19.38 2.13 -7.64
N GLY A 111 -19.41 2.49 -6.36
CA GLY A 111 -20.61 2.54 -5.55
C GLY A 111 -21.11 1.20 -5.00
N THR A 112 -20.61 0.07 -5.53
CA THR A 112 -21.02 -1.24 -5.05
C THR A 112 -20.20 -1.64 -3.82
N GLY A 113 -20.87 -1.73 -2.66
CA GLY A 113 -20.21 -2.17 -1.41
C GLY A 113 -19.15 -1.21 -0.86
N GLY A 114 -19.11 0.04 -1.30
CA GLY A 114 -18.11 1.02 -0.88
C GLY A 114 -18.05 1.21 0.64
N ASP A 115 -19.17 1.12 1.35
CA ASP A 115 -19.21 1.24 2.81
C ASP A 115 -18.41 0.14 3.55
N LEU A 116 -18.21 -1.01 2.91
CA LEU A 116 -17.40 -2.11 3.43
C LEU A 116 -15.99 -2.14 2.82
N LEU A 117 -15.89 -1.95 1.51
CA LEU A 117 -14.63 -2.14 0.77
C LEU A 117 -13.58 -1.10 1.15
N TRP A 118 -13.98 0.17 1.33
CA TRP A 118 -13.06 1.23 1.74
C TRP A 118 -12.50 1.02 3.16
N PRO A 119 -13.31 0.69 4.21
CA PRO A 119 -12.77 0.28 5.51
C PRO A 119 -11.87 -0.96 5.46
N VAL A 120 -12.19 -1.97 4.64
CA VAL A 120 -11.33 -3.14 4.44
C VAL A 120 -9.96 -2.74 3.93
N LEU A 121 -9.87 -1.81 2.97
CA LEU A 121 -8.59 -1.24 2.54
C LEU A 121 -7.84 -0.58 3.68
N GLY A 122 -8.52 0.13 4.58
CA GLY A 122 -7.93 0.73 5.78
C GLY A 122 -7.30 -0.30 6.71
N ILE A 123 -8.00 -1.41 6.98
CA ILE A 123 -7.46 -2.53 7.77
C ILE A 123 -6.24 -3.14 7.06
N CYS A 124 -6.34 -3.43 5.77
CA CYS A 124 -5.24 -4.00 5.00
C CYS A 124 -4.01 -3.10 4.98
N PHE A 125 -4.21 -1.78 4.92
CA PHE A 125 -3.11 -0.81 5.03
C PHE A 125 -2.39 -0.92 6.39
N SER A 126 -3.12 -1.01 7.50
CA SER A 126 -2.48 -1.18 8.82
C SER A 126 -1.67 -2.47 8.89
N LEU A 127 -2.17 -3.57 8.30
CA LEU A 127 -1.45 -4.84 8.21
C LEU A 127 -0.25 -4.78 7.28
N SER A 128 -0.21 -3.87 6.32
CA SER A 128 0.96 -3.69 5.43
C SER A 128 2.23 -3.33 6.19
N ASN A 129 2.11 -2.75 7.39
CA ASN A 129 3.24 -2.42 8.26
C ASN A 129 4.00 -3.66 8.77
N ILE A 130 3.44 -4.86 8.68
CA ILE A 130 4.16 -6.11 8.93
C ILE A 130 5.41 -6.21 8.03
N ALA A 131 5.40 -5.61 6.84
CA ALA A 131 6.55 -5.59 5.92
C ALA A 131 7.83 -5.04 6.58
N TYR A 132 7.72 -4.04 7.45
CA TYR A 132 8.87 -3.49 8.17
C TYR A 132 9.55 -4.54 9.05
N SER A 133 8.76 -5.33 9.78
CA SER A 133 9.29 -6.44 10.58
C SER A 133 9.89 -7.55 9.72
N LEU A 134 9.24 -7.89 8.59
CA LEU A 134 9.71 -8.93 7.68
C LEU A 134 11.02 -8.51 7.00
N VAL A 135 11.15 -7.25 6.60
CA VAL A 135 12.38 -6.72 6.04
C VAL A 135 13.49 -6.68 7.08
N ALA A 136 13.20 -6.16 8.28
CA ALA A 136 14.20 -6.01 9.35
C ALA A 136 14.82 -7.35 9.78
N GLN A 137 14.04 -8.43 9.80
CA GLN A 137 14.50 -9.77 10.22
C GLN A 137 15.60 -10.36 9.34
N ALA A 138 15.77 -9.91 8.10
CA ALA A 138 16.81 -10.38 7.20
C ALA A 138 18.16 -9.67 7.41
N PHE A 139 18.22 -8.69 8.29
CA PHE A 139 19.43 -7.91 8.52
C PHE A 139 19.89 -8.02 9.99
N PRO A 140 21.21 -7.90 10.26
CA PRO A 140 21.71 -7.75 11.61
C PRO A 140 21.07 -6.55 12.31
N ALA A 141 20.96 -6.58 13.63
CA ALA A 141 20.35 -5.51 14.43
C ALA A 141 20.93 -4.12 14.13
N SER A 142 22.22 -4.03 13.79
CA SER A 142 22.90 -2.78 13.40
C SER A 142 22.43 -2.19 12.07
N LEU A 143 21.79 -2.99 11.20
CA LEU A 143 21.28 -2.57 9.89
C LEU A 143 19.76 -2.56 9.79
N SER A 144 19.04 -3.17 10.73
CA SER A 144 17.57 -3.27 10.71
C SER A 144 16.89 -1.91 10.64
N GLY A 145 17.38 -0.91 11.38
CA GLY A 145 16.88 0.46 11.30
C GLY A 145 17.07 1.09 9.91
N ARG A 146 18.22 0.86 9.28
CA ARG A 146 18.50 1.36 7.92
C ARG A 146 17.60 0.67 6.88
N ALA A 147 17.36 -0.62 7.03
CA ALA A 147 16.46 -1.37 6.17
C ALA A 147 15.02 -0.83 6.26
N ASN A 148 14.54 -0.54 7.45
CA ASN A 148 13.23 0.07 7.67
C ASN A 148 13.16 1.49 7.10
N THR A 149 14.20 2.31 7.27
CA THR A 149 14.26 3.65 6.68
C THR A 149 14.27 3.59 5.14
N ALA A 150 15.01 2.64 4.55
CA ALA A 150 15.03 2.44 3.11
C ALA A 150 13.65 2.00 2.57
N LEU A 151 12.96 1.09 3.28
CA LEU A 151 11.59 0.71 2.91
C LEU A 151 10.63 1.90 3.00
N ASN A 152 10.72 2.67 4.10
CA ASN A 152 9.91 3.85 4.30
C ASN A 152 10.13 4.92 3.22
N LEU A 153 11.37 5.09 2.76
CA LEU A 153 11.69 5.96 1.64
C LEU A 153 10.94 5.56 0.37
N LEU A 154 10.87 4.25 0.06
CA LEU A 154 10.13 3.75 -1.10
C LEU A 154 8.61 3.87 -0.92
N VAL A 155 8.10 3.69 0.30
CA VAL A 155 6.68 3.96 0.61
C VAL A 155 6.32 5.41 0.32
N PHE A 156 7.11 6.36 0.80
CA PHE A 156 6.86 7.79 0.54
C PHE A 156 7.09 8.16 -0.92
N ALA A 157 8.12 7.61 -1.57
CA ALA A 157 8.33 7.79 -3.01
C ALA A 157 7.10 7.30 -3.79
N GLY A 158 6.50 6.16 -3.40
CA GLY A 158 5.23 5.67 -3.92
C GLY A 158 4.06 6.62 -3.62
N ALA A 159 3.92 7.07 -2.36
CA ALA A 159 2.84 7.96 -1.97
C ALA A 159 2.83 9.26 -2.79
N PHE A 160 3.96 9.94 -2.88
CA PHE A 160 4.06 11.19 -3.65
C PHE A 160 4.04 10.95 -5.16
N GLY A 161 4.81 9.96 -5.65
CA GLY A 161 4.92 9.67 -7.06
C GLY A 161 3.59 9.20 -7.66
N LEU A 162 2.87 8.31 -6.98
CA LEU A 162 1.56 7.83 -7.43
C LEU A 162 0.48 8.89 -7.26
N GLN A 163 0.53 9.70 -6.19
CA GLN A 163 -0.41 10.80 -6.02
C GLN A 163 -0.31 11.82 -7.15
N TRP A 164 0.90 12.20 -7.52
CA TRP A 164 1.18 13.08 -8.66
C TRP A 164 0.90 12.40 -10.00
N GLY A 165 1.30 11.14 -10.14
CA GLY A 165 1.11 10.33 -11.33
C GLY A 165 -0.37 10.14 -11.69
N ILE A 166 -1.23 9.85 -10.72
CA ILE A 166 -2.68 9.76 -10.93
C ILE A 166 -3.22 11.09 -11.46
N GLY A 167 -2.85 12.22 -10.84
CA GLY A 167 -3.30 13.54 -11.26
C GLY A 167 -2.90 13.85 -12.69
N GLY A 168 -1.61 13.77 -13.00
CA GLY A 168 -1.11 14.04 -14.34
C GLY A 168 -1.69 13.10 -15.41
N PHE A 169 -1.91 11.84 -15.06
CA PHE A 169 -2.54 10.89 -15.99
C PHE A 169 -4.00 11.24 -16.26
N VAL A 170 -4.77 11.60 -15.22
CA VAL A 170 -6.16 12.07 -15.37
C VAL A 170 -6.21 13.34 -16.24
N ASP A 171 -5.34 14.32 -15.97
CA ASP A 171 -5.28 15.58 -16.73
C ASP A 171 -4.98 15.33 -18.21
N ILE A 172 -4.05 14.44 -18.53
CA ILE A 172 -3.71 14.07 -19.92
C ILE A 172 -4.92 13.44 -20.63
N LEU A 173 -5.63 12.52 -19.98
CA LEU A 173 -6.80 11.87 -20.56
C LEU A 173 -7.94 12.87 -20.79
N GLN A 174 -8.19 13.77 -19.84
CA GLN A 174 -9.21 14.80 -19.98
C GLN A 174 -8.87 15.79 -21.10
N ALA A 175 -7.61 16.21 -21.21
CA ALA A 175 -7.13 17.05 -22.31
C ALA A 175 -7.27 16.35 -23.67
N SER A 176 -7.27 15.01 -23.69
CA SER A 176 -7.52 14.18 -24.88
C SER A 176 -9.02 13.91 -25.14
N GLY A 177 -9.93 14.57 -24.41
CA GLY A 177 -11.37 14.47 -24.61
C GLY A 177 -12.05 13.32 -23.88
N TRP A 178 -11.38 12.65 -22.95
CA TRP A 178 -12.01 11.61 -22.16
C TRP A 178 -12.97 12.19 -21.12
N ALA A 179 -14.09 11.49 -20.90
CA ALA A 179 -15.00 11.83 -19.78
C ALA A 179 -14.28 11.68 -18.44
N THR A 180 -14.61 12.55 -17.49
CA THR A 180 -13.97 12.60 -16.17
C THR A 180 -13.98 11.24 -15.48
N GLU A 181 -15.14 10.55 -15.46
CA GLU A 181 -15.28 9.23 -14.82
C GLU A 181 -14.36 8.19 -15.47
N ALA A 182 -14.28 8.19 -16.80
CA ALA A 182 -13.41 7.27 -17.55
C ALA A 182 -11.92 7.52 -17.25
N ALA A 183 -11.51 8.79 -17.14
CA ALA A 183 -10.14 9.17 -16.82
C ALA A 183 -9.75 8.70 -15.41
N TYR A 184 -10.60 8.93 -14.40
CA TYR A 184 -10.35 8.44 -13.02
C TYR A 184 -10.31 6.92 -12.95
N ARG A 185 -11.27 6.24 -13.61
CA ARG A 185 -11.31 4.78 -13.65
C ARG A 185 -10.04 4.22 -14.27
N SER A 186 -9.57 4.78 -15.37
CA SER A 186 -8.33 4.37 -16.04
C SER A 186 -7.11 4.55 -15.13
N ALA A 187 -7.02 5.66 -14.40
CA ALA A 187 -5.94 5.90 -13.46
C ALA A 187 -5.93 4.86 -12.32
N PHE A 188 -7.09 4.51 -11.76
CA PHE A 188 -7.20 3.47 -10.73
C PHE A 188 -6.87 2.09 -11.29
N MET A 189 -7.21 1.79 -12.54
CA MET A 189 -6.83 0.53 -13.20
C MET A 189 -5.31 0.43 -13.42
N VAL A 190 -4.63 1.52 -13.74
CA VAL A 190 -3.15 1.55 -13.83
C VAL A 190 -2.53 1.28 -12.45
N LEU A 191 -3.05 1.93 -11.40
CA LEU A 191 -2.59 1.68 -10.03
C LEU A 191 -2.82 0.23 -9.63
N LEU A 192 -4.01 -0.32 -9.89
CA LEU A 192 -4.34 -1.73 -9.65
C LEU A 192 -3.38 -2.68 -10.36
N GLY A 193 -3.04 -2.39 -11.61
CA GLY A 193 -2.05 -3.16 -12.39
C GLY A 193 -0.67 -3.16 -11.73
N GLY A 194 -0.19 -2.00 -11.29
CA GLY A 194 1.07 -1.88 -10.55
C GLY A 194 1.06 -2.65 -9.23
N GLN A 195 -0.05 -2.60 -8.48
CA GLN A 195 -0.23 -3.35 -7.25
C GLN A 195 -0.24 -4.88 -7.51
N ALA A 196 -0.94 -5.33 -8.55
CA ALA A 196 -0.97 -6.73 -8.94
C ALA A 196 0.42 -7.24 -9.33
N LEU A 197 1.19 -6.47 -10.12
CA LEU A 197 2.56 -6.80 -10.49
C LEU A 197 3.48 -6.86 -9.26
N ALA A 198 3.34 -5.95 -8.32
CA ALA A 198 4.10 -5.97 -7.06
C ALA A 198 3.77 -7.21 -6.22
N LEU A 199 2.50 -7.62 -6.16
CA LEU A 199 2.08 -8.83 -5.46
C LEU A 199 2.62 -10.10 -6.16
N VAL A 200 2.57 -10.16 -7.47
CA VAL A 200 3.19 -11.26 -8.25
C VAL A 200 4.68 -11.33 -7.95
N TRP A 201 5.38 -10.19 -7.95
CA TRP A 201 6.81 -10.12 -7.62
C TRP A 201 7.11 -10.68 -6.23
N LEU A 202 6.31 -10.32 -5.21
CA LEU A 202 6.45 -10.83 -3.85
C LEU A 202 6.34 -12.35 -3.78
N LEU A 203 5.46 -12.95 -4.61
CA LEU A 203 5.19 -14.39 -4.63
C LEU A 203 6.20 -15.20 -5.42
N LEU A 204 7.00 -14.56 -6.26
CA LEU A 204 8.04 -15.27 -7.01
C LEU A 204 9.03 -15.94 -6.05
N PRO A 205 9.40 -17.20 -6.32
CA PRO A 205 10.37 -17.90 -5.49
C PRO A 205 11.69 -17.13 -5.47
N ALA A 206 12.20 -16.83 -4.28
CA ALA A 206 13.52 -16.26 -4.14
C ALA A 206 14.52 -17.26 -4.76
N ARG A 207 15.09 -16.92 -5.93
CA ARG A 207 16.14 -17.74 -6.53
C ARG A 207 17.26 -17.90 -5.51
N ARG A 208 17.45 -19.15 -5.05
CA ARG A 208 18.57 -19.51 -4.20
C ARG A 208 19.84 -19.22 -5.01
N GLY A 209 20.54 -18.18 -4.65
CA GLY A 209 21.89 -17.88 -5.13
C GLY A 209 22.89 -18.25 -4.06
#